data_29d2c29b4f44b6dbc4f91035a9be0bd0
#
_entry.id   29d2c29b4f44b6dbc4f91035a9be0bd0
#
_cell.length_a   1.000
_cell.length_b   1.000
_cell.length_c   1.000
_cell.angle_alpha   90.00
_cell.angle_beta   90.00
_cell.angle_gamma   90.00
#
_symmetry.space_group_name_H-M   'P 1'
#
loop_
_entity.id
_entity.type
_entity.pdbx_description
1 polymer ?
#
loop_
_entity_poly.entity_id
_entity_poly.type
_entity_poly.pdbx_seq_one_letter_code
_entity_poly.pdbx_strand_id
1 'polypeptide(L)'
;MKIILASKSGVRKKILDKYKIDSEVIISNVDEDEVKESLIAEGASPLIISKNLAEIKSIKVSSKNPDRLVLGADSVISLNDELINKPNTREEAFTILKKLNNSNHHLISSVCISKNGSMVWNYTETSELKMKCLTDNEISSYLEKIETKTLLAYGVYQIEADGLELFEYIKGDKDSIMGLPVKQIGKYLEQFNK
;
A
#
# COMPACT_ATOMS: atom_id res chain seq x y z
N MET A 1 -21.26 -10.95 -5.17
CA MET A 1 -21.46 -9.45 -5.05
C MET A 1 -20.26 -8.76 -5.65
N LYS A 2 -20.45 -7.72 -6.48
CA LYS A 2 -19.37 -6.92 -7.10
C LYS A 2 -19.08 -5.67 -6.28
N ILE A 3 -17.84 -5.49 -5.83
CA ILE A 3 -17.38 -4.31 -5.08
C ILE A 3 -16.68 -3.29 -5.99
N ILE A 4 -16.45 -2.08 -5.49
CA ILE A 4 -15.63 -1.07 -6.16
C ILE A 4 -14.26 -1.00 -5.48
N LEU A 5 -13.16 -1.04 -6.24
CA LEU A 5 -11.81 -0.79 -5.75
C LEU A 5 -11.45 0.68 -6.03
N ALA A 6 -11.34 1.49 -4.97
CA ALA A 6 -10.99 2.90 -5.04
C ALA A 6 -9.46 3.10 -5.11
N SER A 7 -8.80 2.47 -6.08
CA SER A 7 -7.34 2.49 -6.23
C SER A 7 -6.93 2.41 -7.70
N LYS A 8 -5.86 3.12 -8.07
CA LYS A 8 -5.20 2.99 -9.38
C LYS A 8 -4.19 1.85 -9.47
N SER A 9 -3.93 1.13 -8.36
CA SER A 9 -2.94 0.05 -8.31
C SER A 9 -3.41 -1.20 -9.05
N GLY A 10 -2.74 -1.54 -10.15
CA GLY A 10 -2.97 -2.78 -10.88
C GLY A 10 -2.66 -4.03 -10.06
N VAL A 11 -1.70 -3.95 -9.13
CA VAL A 11 -1.33 -5.07 -8.23
C VAL A 11 -2.51 -5.42 -7.33
N ARG A 12 -3.16 -4.44 -6.71
CA ARG A 12 -4.34 -4.66 -5.86
C ARG A 12 -5.50 -5.29 -6.64
N LYS A 13 -5.72 -4.85 -7.88
CA LYS A 13 -6.75 -5.48 -8.74
C LYS A 13 -6.40 -6.93 -9.03
N LYS A 14 -5.16 -7.25 -9.41
CA LYS A 14 -4.71 -8.62 -9.64
C LYS A 14 -4.86 -9.52 -8.40
N ILE A 15 -4.63 -8.99 -7.19
CA ILE A 15 -4.84 -9.73 -5.94
C ILE A 15 -6.33 -10.06 -5.77
N LEU A 16 -7.24 -9.09 -5.93
CA LEU A 16 -8.68 -9.37 -5.86
C LEU A 16 -9.11 -10.44 -6.87
N ASP A 17 -8.62 -10.36 -8.11
CA ASP A 17 -8.92 -11.34 -9.17
C ASP A 17 -8.41 -12.74 -8.82
N LYS A 18 -7.19 -12.86 -8.29
CA LYS A 18 -6.60 -14.11 -7.80
C LYS A 18 -7.50 -14.78 -6.75
N TYR A 19 -8.11 -13.99 -5.87
CA TYR A 19 -9.02 -14.48 -4.82
C TYR A 19 -10.48 -14.51 -5.26
N LYS A 20 -10.76 -14.31 -6.56
CA LYS A 20 -12.12 -14.34 -7.14
C LYS A 20 -13.10 -13.36 -6.49
N ILE A 21 -12.59 -12.24 -5.99
CA ILE A 21 -13.39 -11.13 -5.48
C ILE A 21 -13.74 -10.23 -6.69
N ASP A 22 -14.97 -10.32 -7.15
CA ASP A 22 -15.46 -9.52 -8.28
C ASP A 22 -15.42 -8.04 -7.95
N SER A 23 -14.67 -7.28 -8.74
CA SER A 23 -14.43 -5.86 -8.48
C SER A 23 -14.26 -5.05 -9.76
N GLU A 24 -14.71 -3.80 -9.72
CA GLU A 24 -14.40 -2.79 -10.73
C GLU A 24 -13.56 -1.67 -10.12
N VAL A 25 -12.75 -1.01 -10.95
CA VAL A 25 -11.87 0.07 -10.50
C VAL A 25 -12.52 1.42 -10.76
N ILE A 26 -12.63 2.24 -9.70
CA ILE A 26 -13.00 3.66 -9.79
C ILE A 26 -11.96 4.45 -8.99
N ILE A 27 -11.13 5.24 -9.67
CA ILE A 27 -10.03 5.98 -9.02
C ILE A 27 -10.60 7.09 -8.14
N SER A 28 -10.12 7.18 -6.90
CA SER A 28 -10.61 8.15 -5.90
C SER A 28 -10.22 9.60 -6.22
N ASN A 29 -9.11 9.83 -6.95
CA ASN A 29 -8.55 11.17 -7.22
C ASN A 29 -8.41 12.00 -5.92
N VAL A 30 -7.91 11.38 -4.86
CA VAL A 30 -7.49 12.05 -3.63
C VAL A 30 -6.10 12.61 -3.86
N ASP A 31 -5.85 13.85 -3.44
CA ASP A 31 -4.50 14.39 -3.33
C ASP A 31 -3.85 13.76 -2.09
N GLU A 32 -3.06 12.70 -2.35
CA GLU A 32 -2.46 11.91 -1.28
C GLU A 32 -1.32 12.67 -0.59
N ASP A 33 -0.66 13.58 -1.31
CA ASP A 33 0.48 14.31 -0.79
C ASP A 33 0.01 15.44 0.13
N GLU A 34 -1.05 16.18 -0.24
CA GLU A 34 -1.70 17.18 0.62
C GLU A 34 -2.21 16.55 1.93
N VAL A 35 -2.86 15.37 1.85
CA VAL A 35 -3.35 14.66 3.04
C VAL A 35 -2.20 14.22 3.94
N LYS A 36 -1.11 13.69 3.37
CA LYS A 36 0.08 13.28 4.15
C LYS A 36 0.73 14.47 4.84
N GLU A 37 0.94 15.57 4.11
CA GLU A 37 1.54 16.78 4.67
C GLU A 37 0.75 17.32 5.86
N SER A 38 -0.58 17.39 5.73
CA SER A 38 -1.45 17.80 6.84
C SER A 38 -1.34 16.88 8.05
N LEU A 39 -1.41 15.57 7.84
CA LEU A 39 -1.33 14.59 8.92
C LEU A 39 0.05 14.58 9.60
N ILE A 40 1.13 14.73 8.83
CA ILE A 40 2.51 14.85 9.37
C ILE A 40 2.64 16.11 10.23
N ALA A 41 2.09 17.24 9.77
CA ALA A 41 2.11 18.49 10.54
C ALA A 41 1.35 18.36 11.88
N GLU A 42 0.35 17.48 11.96
CA GLU A 42 -0.39 17.13 13.19
C GLU A 42 0.32 16.07 14.05
N GLY A 43 1.48 15.57 13.63
CA GLY A 43 2.25 14.54 14.35
C GLY A 43 1.69 13.12 14.19
N ALA A 44 0.92 12.86 13.13
CA ALA A 44 0.36 11.54 12.90
C ALA A 44 1.46 10.51 12.56
N SER A 45 1.36 9.33 13.16
CA SER A 45 2.26 8.20 12.84
C SER A 45 1.98 7.63 11.43
N PRO A 46 2.96 6.91 10.82
CA PRO A 46 2.74 6.25 9.53
C PRO A 46 1.51 5.33 9.50
N LEU A 47 1.20 4.67 10.62
CA LEU A 47 -0.01 3.87 10.80
C LEU A 47 -1.29 4.71 10.62
N ILE A 48 -1.35 5.86 11.26
CA ILE A 48 -2.51 6.76 11.17
C ILE A 48 -2.65 7.32 9.76
N ILE A 49 -1.54 7.69 9.12
CA ILE A 49 -1.51 8.19 7.74
C ILE A 49 -2.08 7.14 6.78
N SER A 50 -1.59 5.89 6.85
CA SER A 50 -2.07 4.81 5.99
C SER A 50 -3.58 4.55 6.17
N LYS A 51 -4.07 4.52 7.43
CA LYS A 51 -5.49 4.36 7.75
C LYS A 51 -6.35 5.48 7.14
N ASN A 52 -5.98 6.73 7.37
CA ASN A 52 -6.72 7.89 6.86
C ASN A 52 -6.77 7.89 5.33
N LEU A 53 -5.65 7.62 4.66
CA LEU A 53 -5.62 7.55 3.19
C LEU A 53 -6.53 6.44 2.64
N ALA A 54 -6.53 5.26 3.26
CA ALA A 54 -7.44 4.18 2.86
C ALA A 54 -8.91 4.58 3.04
N GLU A 55 -9.23 5.23 4.16
CA GLU A 55 -10.57 5.68 4.51
C GLU A 55 -11.07 6.78 3.55
N ILE A 56 -10.30 7.85 3.38
CA ILE A 56 -10.67 8.97 2.51
C ILE A 56 -10.90 8.49 1.06
N LYS A 57 -10.04 7.58 0.55
CA LYS A 57 -10.21 6.98 -0.77
C LYS A 57 -11.53 6.24 -0.90
N SER A 58 -11.89 5.44 0.09
CA SER A 58 -13.14 4.66 0.05
C SER A 58 -14.38 5.55 0.22
N ILE A 59 -14.37 6.49 1.15
CA ILE A 59 -15.48 7.42 1.40
C ILE A 59 -15.76 8.29 0.18
N LYS A 60 -14.72 8.88 -0.42
CA LYS A 60 -14.85 9.77 -1.59
C LYS A 60 -15.51 9.09 -2.80
N VAL A 61 -15.21 7.82 -3.02
CA VAL A 61 -15.84 7.04 -4.09
C VAL A 61 -17.21 6.53 -3.67
N SER A 62 -17.38 6.09 -2.44
CA SER A 62 -18.62 5.55 -1.90
C SER A 62 -19.75 6.60 -1.88
N SER A 63 -19.45 7.86 -1.58
CA SER A 63 -20.46 8.96 -1.60
C SER A 63 -21.08 9.20 -2.97
N LYS A 64 -20.39 8.80 -4.05
CA LYS A 64 -20.85 8.93 -5.44
C LYS A 64 -21.41 7.64 -6.03
N ASN A 65 -21.36 6.55 -5.28
CA ASN A 65 -21.79 5.21 -5.70
C ASN A 65 -22.67 4.59 -4.61
N PRO A 66 -23.92 5.07 -4.46
CA PRO A 66 -24.82 4.61 -3.41
C PRO A 66 -25.06 3.10 -3.49
N ASP A 67 -25.30 2.50 -2.33
CA ASP A 67 -25.59 1.06 -2.13
C ASP A 67 -24.47 0.08 -2.52
N ARG A 68 -23.33 0.58 -3.01
CA ARG A 68 -22.16 -0.22 -3.36
C ARG A 68 -21.15 -0.25 -2.20
N LEU A 69 -20.52 -1.41 -2.00
CA LEU A 69 -19.34 -1.50 -1.13
C LEU A 69 -18.11 -1.01 -1.90
N VAL A 70 -17.38 -0.08 -1.31
CA VAL A 70 -16.19 0.53 -1.89
C VAL A 70 -14.99 0.25 -1.01
N LEU A 71 -13.99 -0.42 -1.57
CA LEU A 71 -12.72 -0.75 -0.93
C LEU A 71 -11.68 0.31 -1.26
N GLY A 72 -11.24 1.07 -0.27
CA GLY A 72 -10.05 1.91 -0.30
C GLY A 72 -8.86 1.16 0.30
N ALA A 73 -7.66 1.45 -0.18
CA ALA A 73 -6.44 0.85 0.33
C ALA A 73 -5.26 1.82 0.23
N ASP A 74 -4.40 1.77 1.23
CA ASP A 74 -3.14 2.49 1.24
C ASP A 74 -2.04 1.65 1.86
N SER A 75 -0.78 1.91 1.46
CA SER A 75 0.39 1.22 2.01
C SER A 75 1.54 2.20 2.15
N VAL A 76 2.18 2.19 3.31
CA VAL A 76 3.31 3.05 3.63
C VAL A 76 4.47 2.24 4.20
N ILE A 77 5.69 2.74 4.02
CA ILE A 77 6.89 2.23 4.66
C ILE A 77 7.17 3.09 5.90
N SER A 78 7.45 2.45 7.02
CA SER A 78 7.85 3.09 8.27
C SER A 78 9.22 2.59 8.70
N LEU A 79 10.16 3.49 8.91
CA LEU A 79 11.48 3.22 9.49
C LEU A 79 11.63 4.04 10.76
N ASN A 80 11.76 3.39 11.93
CA ASN A 80 11.86 4.05 13.24
C ASN A 80 10.71 5.06 13.49
N ASP A 81 9.49 4.67 13.15
CA ASP A 81 8.28 5.49 13.19
C ASP A 81 8.25 6.71 12.26
N GLU A 82 9.25 6.87 11.39
CA GLU A 82 9.23 7.85 10.32
C GLU A 82 8.59 7.30 9.04
N LEU A 83 7.76 8.11 8.40
CA LEU A 83 7.19 7.80 7.09
C LEU A 83 8.28 7.89 6.01
N ILE A 84 8.42 6.83 5.22
CA ILE A 84 9.25 6.82 4.02
C ILE A 84 8.33 7.03 2.81
N ASN A 85 8.46 8.17 2.18
CA ASN A 85 7.70 8.49 0.97
C ASN A 85 8.21 7.72 -0.25
N LYS A 86 7.38 7.65 -1.30
CA LYS A 86 7.82 7.15 -2.60
C LYS A 86 8.83 8.12 -3.21
N PRO A 87 9.80 7.63 -3.98
CA PRO A 87 10.74 8.49 -4.66
C PRO A 87 10.06 9.27 -5.80
N ASN A 88 10.55 10.48 -6.07
CA ASN A 88 10.19 11.27 -7.24
C ASN A 88 11.21 11.10 -8.38
N THR A 89 12.42 10.63 -8.04
CA THR A 89 13.50 10.36 -8.99
C THR A 89 14.21 9.04 -8.67
N ARG A 90 15.05 8.59 -9.58
CA ARG A 90 15.87 7.39 -9.36
C ARG A 90 16.95 7.63 -8.30
N GLU A 91 17.48 8.83 -8.21
CA GLU A 91 18.45 9.25 -7.21
C GLU A 91 17.83 9.24 -5.81
N GLU A 92 16.59 9.70 -5.68
CA GLU A 92 15.83 9.56 -4.42
C GLU A 92 15.57 8.10 -4.07
N ALA A 93 15.27 7.24 -5.05
CA ALA A 93 15.11 5.81 -4.81
C ALA A 93 16.39 5.18 -4.25
N PHE A 94 17.56 5.55 -4.78
CA PHE A 94 18.85 5.12 -4.26
C PHE A 94 19.05 5.58 -2.80
N THR A 95 18.78 6.85 -2.52
CA THR A 95 18.89 7.42 -1.17
C THR A 95 17.95 6.70 -0.17
N ILE A 96 16.73 6.40 -0.57
CA ILE A 96 15.77 5.66 0.25
C ILE A 96 16.28 4.23 0.52
N LEU A 97 16.77 3.52 -0.50
CA LEU A 97 17.34 2.19 -0.30
C LEU A 97 18.57 2.20 0.61
N LYS A 98 19.42 3.23 0.51
CA LYS A 98 20.53 3.43 1.47
C LYS A 98 20.02 3.66 2.89
N LYS A 99 18.96 4.43 3.09
CA LYS A 99 18.36 4.66 4.41
C LYS A 99 17.77 3.36 5.00
N LEU A 100 17.20 2.49 4.16
CA LEU A 100 16.65 1.19 4.56
C LEU A 100 17.71 0.10 4.70
N ASN A 101 18.90 0.29 4.15
CA ASN A 101 19.97 -0.70 4.07
C ASN A 101 20.36 -1.21 5.46
N ASN A 102 20.51 -2.53 5.60
CA ASN A 102 20.82 -3.21 6.86
C ASN A 102 19.89 -2.84 8.04
N SER A 103 18.67 -2.38 7.77
CA SER A 103 17.70 -1.96 8.79
C SER A 103 16.43 -2.80 8.78
N ASN A 104 15.81 -2.93 9.96
CA ASN A 104 14.44 -3.41 10.07
C ASN A 104 13.50 -2.24 9.80
N HIS A 105 12.50 -2.46 8.97
CA HIS A 105 11.45 -1.49 8.74
C HIS A 105 10.09 -2.19 8.62
N HIS A 106 9.03 -1.42 8.65
CA HIS A 106 7.67 -1.93 8.56
C HIS A 106 7.01 -1.49 7.26
N LEU A 107 6.26 -2.39 6.66
CA LEU A 107 5.28 -2.07 5.64
C LEU A 107 3.89 -2.17 6.28
N ILE A 108 3.17 -1.06 6.27
CA ILE A 108 1.85 -0.92 6.86
C ILE A 108 0.84 -0.84 5.74
N SER A 109 -0.04 -1.83 5.63
CA SER A 109 -1.10 -1.90 4.62
C SER A 109 -2.47 -1.78 5.27
N SER A 110 -3.14 -0.68 5.00
CA SER A 110 -4.47 -0.36 5.51
C SER A 110 -5.53 -0.46 4.44
N VAL A 111 -6.68 -0.98 4.82
CA VAL A 111 -7.87 -1.06 3.98
C VAL A 111 -9.09 -0.54 4.73
N CYS A 112 -9.99 0.06 3.98
CA CYS A 112 -11.26 0.55 4.47
C CYS A 112 -12.37 0.19 3.48
N ILE A 113 -13.47 -0.36 3.97
CA ILE A 113 -14.68 -0.54 3.18
C ILE A 113 -15.70 0.50 3.65
N SER A 114 -16.24 1.24 2.67
CA SER A 114 -17.28 2.26 2.89
C SER A 114 -18.52 1.95 2.06
N LYS A 115 -19.67 2.38 2.58
CA LYS A 115 -20.97 2.33 1.89
C LYS A 115 -21.68 3.65 2.16
N ASN A 116 -22.29 4.25 1.12
CA ASN A 116 -23.07 5.49 1.23
C ASN A 116 -22.29 6.63 1.92
N GLY A 117 -20.99 6.76 1.61
CA GLY A 117 -20.14 7.82 2.17
C GLY A 117 -19.70 7.61 3.62
N SER A 118 -19.94 6.43 4.21
CA SER A 118 -19.54 6.11 5.59
C SER A 118 -18.72 4.83 5.64
N MET A 119 -17.69 4.81 6.49
CA MET A 119 -16.92 3.61 6.77
C MET A 119 -17.80 2.57 7.45
N VAL A 120 -17.75 1.32 6.96
CA VAL A 120 -18.45 0.17 7.55
C VAL A 120 -17.50 -0.89 8.09
N TRP A 121 -16.25 -0.89 7.63
CA TRP A 121 -15.21 -1.80 8.11
C TRP A 121 -13.82 -1.29 7.73
N ASN A 122 -12.82 -1.56 8.55
CA ASN A 122 -11.42 -1.33 8.24
C ASN A 122 -10.54 -2.42 8.84
N TYR A 123 -9.34 -2.55 8.28
CA TYR A 123 -8.30 -3.43 8.79
C TYR A 123 -6.93 -2.90 8.40
N THR A 124 -5.94 -3.12 9.27
CA THR A 124 -4.55 -2.77 8.99
C THR A 124 -3.65 -3.92 9.37
N GLU A 125 -2.71 -4.24 8.51
CA GLU A 125 -1.67 -5.21 8.74
C GLU A 125 -0.29 -4.55 8.65
N THR A 126 0.56 -4.87 9.61
CA THR A 126 1.95 -4.43 9.65
C THR A 126 2.86 -5.62 9.45
N SER A 127 3.68 -5.56 8.41
CA SER A 127 4.69 -6.56 8.09
C SER A 127 6.07 -6.03 8.44
N GLU A 128 6.95 -6.88 8.97
CA GLU A 128 8.34 -6.55 9.29
C GLU A 128 9.26 -7.07 8.19
N LEU A 129 10.14 -6.21 7.69
CA LEU A 129 11.10 -6.52 6.65
C LEU A 129 12.51 -6.15 7.13
N LYS A 130 13.47 -7.05 6.99
CA LYS A 130 14.89 -6.78 7.24
C LYS A 130 15.62 -6.73 5.90
N MET A 131 16.15 -5.56 5.56
CA MET A 131 16.99 -5.43 4.37
C MET A 131 18.39 -6.00 4.64
N LYS A 132 18.98 -6.66 3.64
CA LYS A 132 20.37 -7.11 3.68
C LYS A 132 21.33 -5.94 3.80
N CYS A 133 22.56 -6.21 4.20
CA CYS A 133 23.65 -5.24 4.09
C CYS A 133 24.16 -5.25 2.65
N LEU A 134 23.76 -4.27 1.85
CA LEU A 134 24.10 -4.12 0.43
C LEU A 134 25.14 -3.02 0.24
N THR A 135 26.02 -3.22 -0.72
CA THR A 135 26.93 -2.18 -1.22
C THR A 135 26.18 -1.19 -2.13
N ASP A 136 26.76 -0.02 -2.34
CA ASP A 136 26.22 0.98 -3.28
C ASP A 136 26.09 0.43 -4.71
N ASN A 137 27.01 -0.42 -5.12
CA ASN A 137 26.97 -1.07 -6.44
C ASN A 137 25.80 -2.07 -6.54
N GLU A 138 25.49 -2.85 -5.50
CA GLU A 138 24.36 -3.77 -5.49
C GLU A 138 23.03 -3.02 -5.53
N ILE A 139 22.90 -1.91 -4.77
CA ILE A 139 21.73 -1.04 -4.81
C ILE A 139 21.55 -0.45 -6.22
N SER A 140 22.62 0.07 -6.83
CA SER A 140 22.58 0.64 -8.17
C SER A 140 22.18 -0.42 -9.20
N SER A 141 22.80 -1.61 -9.16
CA SER A 141 22.48 -2.72 -10.07
C SER A 141 21.05 -3.20 -9.94
N TYR A 142 20.49 -3.19 -8.72
CA TYR A 142 19.07 -3.49 -8.51
C TYR A 142 18.18 -2.41 -9.17
N LEU A 143 18.46 -1.13 -8.93
CA LEU A 143 17.68 -0.03 -9.48
C LEU A 143 17.73 0.00 -11.02
N GLU A 144 18.86 -0.36 -11.64
CA GLU A 144 18.99 -0.44 -13.10
C GLU A 144 18.04 -1.44 -13.75
N LYS A 145 17.68 -2.51 -13.05
CA LYS A 145 16.72 -3.53 -13.53
C LYS A 145 15.27 -3.03 -13.56
N ILE A 146 14.96 -1.93 -12.87
CA ILE A 146 13.60 -1.44 -12.69
C ILE A 146 13.37 -0.19 -13.54
N GLU A 147 12.30 -0.17 -14.30
CA GLU A 147 11.89 1.03 -15.03
C GLU A 147 11.57 2.18 -14.04
N THR A 148 12.01 3.39 -14.37
CA THR A 148 11.75 4.58 -13.54
C THR A 148 10.25 4.77 -13.26
N LYS A 149 9.40 4.58 -14.27
CA LYS A 149 7.94 4.65 -14.11
C LYS A 149 7.42 3.72 -13.00
N THR A 150 8.01 2.55 -12.87
CA THR A 150 7.65 1.54 -11.87
C THR A 150 8.09 1.96 -10.47
N LEU A 151 9.32 2.48 -10.33
CA LEU A 151 9.80 3.05 -9.05
C LEU A 151 8.90 4.17 -8.54
N LEU A 152 8.53 5.11 -9.42
CA LEU A 152 7.68 6.25 -9.04
C LEU A 152 6.25 5.80 -8.69
N ALA A 153 5.73 4.79 -9.36
CA ALA A 153 4.36 4.31 -9.12
C ALA A 153 4.24 3.45 -7.85
N TYR A 154 5.18 2.54 -7.62
CA TYR A 154 5.05 1.47 -6.62
C TYR A 154 6.05 1.59 -5.46
N GLY A 155 7.08 2.44 -5.56
CA GLY A 155 8.11 2.62 -4.55
C GLY A 155 9.39 1.85 -4.84
N VAL A 156 10.31 1.86 -3.87
CA VAL A 156 11.71 1.48 -4.08
C VAL A 156 11.97 -0.03 -4.20
N TYR A 157 11.01 -0.88 -3.83
CA TYR A 157 11.12 -2.33 -4.01
C TYR A 157 9.77 -2.96 -4.33
N GLN A 158 9.82 -4.09 -5.04
CA GLN A 158 8.65 -4.86 -5.45
C GLN A 158 8.87 -6.32 -5.10
N ILE A 159 8.13 -6.79 -4.11
CA ILE A 159 8.27 -8.15 -3.56
C ILE A 159 7.80 -9.24 -4.52
N GLU A 160 6.95 -8.89 -5.47
CA GLU A 160 6.49 -9.77 -6.55
C GLU A 160 7.52 -10.01 -7.66
N ALA A 161 8.62 -9.22 -7.66
CA ALA A 161 9.70 -9.27 -8.64
C ALA A 161 11.06 -9.40 -7.94
N ASP A 162 12.11 -8.82 -8.50
CA ASP A 162 13.50 -8.89 -8.01
C ASP A 162 13.69 -8.24 -6.61
N GLY A 163 12.70 -7.51 -6.11
CA GLY A 163 12.75 -6.88 -4.79
C GLY A 163 12.89 -7.87 -3.62
N LEU A 164 12.50 -9.14 -3.78
CA LEU A 164 12.73 -10.16 -2.76
C LEU A 164 14.21 -10.36 -2.42
N GLU A 165 15.09 -10.20 -3.40
CA GLU A 165 16.52 -10.40 -3.25
C GLU A 165 17.18 -9.40 -2.29
N LEU A 166 16.54 -8.25 -2.03
CA LEU A 166 17.02 -7.21 -1.15
C LEU A 166 16.90 -7.57 0.35
N PHE A 167 16.09 -8.57 0.70
CA PHE A 167 15.74 -8.84 2.08
C PHE A 167 16.44 -10.07 2.64
N GLU A 168 16.86 -9.96 3.90
CA GLU A 168 17.35 -11.05 4.72
C GLU A 168 16.17 -11.92 5.18
N TYR A 169 15.11 -11.28 5.64
CA TYR A 169 13.83 -11.92 5.94
C TYR A 169 12.64 -10.95 5.75
N ILE A 170 11.48 -11.56 5.60
CA ILE A 170 10.18 -10.89 5.54
C ILE A 170 9.22 -11.65 6.43
N LYS A 171 8.61 -10.96 7.41
CA LYS A 171 7.57 -11.49 8.30
C LYS A 171 6.25 -10.79 7.99
N GLY A 172 5.28 -11.50 7.44
CA GLY A 172 3.96 -10.97 7.09
C GLY A 172 3.30 -11.76 5.98
N ASP A 173 2.05 -11.44 5.71
CA ASP A 173 1.31 -12.02 4.59
C ASP A 173 1.75 -11.38 3.27
N LYS A 174 2.07 -12.20 2.27
CA LYS A 174 2.59 -11.74 0.97
C LYS A 174 1.64 -10.76 0.28
N ASP A 175 0.34 -11.06 0.25
CA ASP A 175 -0.63 -10.20 -0.43
C ASP A 175 -0.81 -8.87 0.32
N SER A 176 -0.70 -8.88 1.67
CA SER A 176 -0.69 -7.67 2.49
C SER A 176 0.53 -6.80 2.22
N ILE A 177 1.71 -7.40 2.06
CA ILE A 177 2.94 -6.70 1.70
C ILE A 177 2.83 -6.10 0.29
N MET A 178 2.16 -6.79 -0.63
CA MET A 178 1.84 -6.27 -1.97
C MET A 178 0.72 -5.22 -1.95
N GLY A 179 0.27 -4.81 -0.76
CA GLY A 179 -0.61 -3.68 -0.51
C GLY A 179 -2.08 -4.01 -0.35
N LEU A 180 -2.44 -5.30 -0.11
CA LEU A 180 -3.84 -5.67 0.10
C LEU A 180 -3.98 -6.89 1.04
N PRO A 181 -4.42 -6.73 2.29
CA PRO A 181 -4.72 -7.81 3.22
C PRO A 181 -6.01 -8.54 2.81
N VAL A 182 -5.97 -9.22 1.67
CA VAL A 182 -7.13 -9.77 0.96
C VAL A 182 -7.85 -10.86 1.74
N LYS A 183 -7.16 -11.63 2.57
CA LYS A 183 -7.77 -12.68 3.40
C LYS A 183 -8.78 -12.09 4.39
N GLN A 184 -8.45 -10.93 4.98
CA GLN A 184 -9.35 -10.24 5.92
C GLN A 184 -10.52 -9.58 5.18
N ILE A 185 -10.25 -9.02 4.00
CA ILE A 185 -11.31 -8.51 3.11
C ILE A 185 -12.29 -9.64 2.75
N GLY A 186 -11.78 -10.81 2.35
CA GLY A 186 -12.60 -11.98 2.01
C GLY A 186 -13.51 -12.40 3.15
N LYS A 187 -12.96 -12.56 4.37
CA LYS A 187 -13.73 -12.88 5.58
C LYS A 187 -14.83 -11.85 5.86
N TYR A 188 -14.56 -10.57 5.68
CA TYR A 188 -15.59 -9.55 5.86
C TYR A 188 -16.69 -9.66 4.80
N LEU A 189 -16.33 -9.91 3.54
CA LEU A 189 -17.28 -9.98 2.44
C LEU A 189 -18.17 -11.26 2.47
N GLU A 190 -17.71 -12.33 3.13
CA GLU A 190 -18.51 -13.59 3.27
C GLU A 190 -19.86 -13.35 3.92
N GLN A 191 -19.99 -12.38 4.82
CA GLN A 191 -21.27 -12.04 5.47
C GLN A 191 -22.35 -11.53 4.51
N PHE A 192 -21.97 -11.06 3.32
CA PHE A 192 -22.90 -10.56 2.29
C PHE A 192 -23.22 -11.61 1.19
N ASN A 193 -22.63 -12.78 1.27
CA ASN A 193 -22.85 -13.88 0.32
C ASN A 193 -23.80 -14.97 0.86
N LYS A 194 -24.49 -14.66 1.98
CA LYS A 194 -25.51 -15.53 2.58
C LYS A 194 -26.89 -15.25 2.04
#